data_21eacfb20abc960f1304fb13be247a81
#
_entry.id   21eacfb20abc960f1304fb13be247a81
#
_cell.length_a   1.000
_cell.length_b   1.000
_cell.length_c   1.000
_cell.angle_alpha   90.00
_cell.angle_beta   90.00
_cell.angle_gamma   90.00
#
_symmetry.space_group_name_H-M   'P 1'
#
loop_
_entity.id
_entity.type
_entity.pdbx_description
1 polymer ?
#
loop_
_entity_poly.entity_id
_entity_poly.type
_entity_poly.pdbx_seq_one_letter_code
_entity_poly.pdbx_strand_id
1 'polypeptide(L)'
;VNMAGNCIIDDEACCEASRMEIIRRYYTAMNKIAKEDGGENELYKIELLMKQAKITPADRKVTVAAMDRANKLGVPTAAMELPDGTIVTSKTSDLLGASAALLLNALKQLAQIDHDRKLISPEVIEPIQKLKTGYLGAKNPRLHTDEVLIALSVTAASDPIAKLAMEQMPKLSGCQMHTSVMLSDVDSKTLKRLGVDLTCEPVRESAAKGEF
;
A
#
# COMPACT_ATOMS: atom_id res chain seq x y z
N VAL A 1 20.78 -13.42 -13.54
CA VAL A 1 21.64 -13.69 -14.69
C VAL A 1 21.32 -12.68 -15.76
N ASN A 2 22.28 -11.89 -16.10
CA ASN A 2 22.13 -10.85 -17.08
C ASN A 2 22.26 -11.42 -18.50
N MET A 3 21.14 -11.71 -19.12
CA MET A 3 21.11 -12.14 -20.53
C MET A 3 21.23 -10.96 -21.52
N ALA A 4 21.09 -9.73 -21.01
CA ALA A 4 21.13 -8.50 -21.79
C ALA A 4 22.32 -7.60 -21.41
N GLY A 5 23.46 -8.21 -21.10
CA GLY A 5 24.66 -7.51 -20.57
C GLY A 5 25.08 -6.25 -21.34
N ASN A 6 24.79 -6.18 -22.62
CA ASN A 6 25.06 -5.00 -23.43
C ASN A 6 24.04 -3.87 -23.27
N CYS A 7 22.93 -4.11 -22.56
CA CYS A 7 21.83 -3.14 -22.36
C CYS A 7 21.77 -2.60 -20.93
N ILE A 8 22.53 -3.18 -20.00
CA ILE A 8 22.60 -2.73 -18.62
C ILE A 8 23.79 -1.78 -18.49
N ILE A 9 23.47 -0.53 -18.18
CA ILE A 9 24.44 0.55 -18.01
C ILE A 9 24.65 0.95 -16.55
N ASP A 10 23.83 0.37 -15.64
CA ASP A 10 23.87 0.63 -14.19
C ASP A 10 23.69 -0.68 -13.43
N ASP A 11 24.82 -1.31 -13.09
CA ASP A 11 24.83 -2.58 -12.35
C ASP A 11 24.33 -2.40 -10.89
N GLU A 12 24.56 -1.24 -10.28
CA GLU A 12 24.14 -0.98 -8.91
C GLU A 12 22.62 -0.89 -8.82
N ALA A 13 21.98 -0.13 -9.72
CA ALA A 13 20.52 -0.06 -9.80
C ALA A 13 19.89 -1.44 -10.08
N CYS A 14 20.50 -2.26 -10.92
CA CYS A 14 20.05 -3.62 -11.20
C CYS A 14 20.18 -4.53 -9.98
N CYS A 15 21.26 -4.43 -9.23
CA CYS A 15 21.46 -5.16 -7.99
C CYS A 15 20.41 -4.77 -6.93
N GLU A 16 20.15 -3.47 -6.77
CA GLU A 16 19.14 -2.98 -5.83
C GLU A 16 17.74 -3.43 -6.22
N ALA A 17 17.35 -3.29 -7.49
CA ALA A 17 16.08 -3.79 -8.00
C ALA A 17 15.92 -5.30 -7.77
N SER A 18 16.99 -6.07 -7.93
CA SER A 18 16.98 -7.51 -7.68
C SER A 18 16.79 -7.85 -6.20
N ARG A 19 17.43 -7.09 -5.30
CA ARG A 19 17.24 -7.23 -3.84
C ARG A 19 15.79 -6.94 -3.44
N MET A 20 15.23 -5.84 -3.94
CA MET A 20 13.83 -5.48 -3.66
C MET A 20 12.85 -6.53 -4.21
N GLU A 21 13.12 -7.09 -5.37
CA GLU A 21 12.30 -8.17 -5.94
C GLU A 21 12.36 -9.46 -5.11
N ILE A 22 13.52 -9.83 -4.56
CA ILE A 22 13.62 -10.98 -3.65
C ILE A 22 12.77 -10.76 -2.40
N ILE A 23 12.83 -9.56 -1.79
CA ILE A 23 12.02 -9.21 -0.62
C ILE A 23 10.52 -9.22 -0.99
N ARG A 24 10.15 -8.69 -2.15
CA ARG A 24 8.76 -8.73 -2.63
C ARG A 24 8.24 -10.17 -2.79
N ARG A 25 9.06 -11.08 -3.34
CA ARG A 25 8.72 -12.50 -3.46
C ARG A 25 8.61 -13.18 -2.09
N TYR A 26 9.46 -12.81 -1.15
CA TYR A 26 9.38 -13.29 0.23
C TYR A 26 7.99 -13.00 0.81
N TYR A 27 7.54 -11.76 0.78
CA TYR A 27 6.22 -11.39 1.26
C TYR A 27 5.08 -12.06 0.47
N THR A 28 5.27 -12.26 -0.83
CA THR A 28 4.28 -12.97 -1.65
C THR A 28 4.11 -14.42 -1.20
N ALA A 29 5.22 -15.13 -0.95
CA ALA A 29 5.19 -16.51 -0.46
C ALA A 29 4.60 -16.59 0.95
N MET A 30 5.00 -15.69 1.86
CA MET A 30 4.42 -15.60 3.21
C MET A 30 2.90 -15.40 3.19
N ASN A 31 2.41 -14.52 2.31
CA ASN A 31 0.97 -14.26 2.19
C ASN A 31 0.21 -15.42 1.57
N LYS A 32 0.82 -16.20 0.65
CA LYS A 32 0.23 -17.45 0.15
C LYS A 32 0.04 -18.45 1.28
N ILE A 33 1.07 -18.67 2.09
CA ILE A 33 1.02 -19.57 3.26
C ILE A 33 -0.08 -19.12 4.23
N ALA A 34 -0.15 -17.83 4.54
CA ALA A 34 -1.17 -17.29 5.45
C ALA A 34 -2.61 -17.41 4.90
N LYS A 35 -2.77 -17.56 3.59
CA LYS A 35 -4.04 -17.82 2.89
C LYS A 35 -4.32 -19.32 2.71
N GLU A 36 -3.40 -20.18 3.14
CA GLU A 36 -3.45 -21.65 2.93
C GLU A 36 -3.37 -22.06 1.44
N ASP A 37 -2.77 -21.20 0.61
CA ASP A 37 -2.61 -21.44 -0.83
C ASP A 37 -1.25 -22.12 -1.17
N GLY A 38 -0.58 -22.77 -0.18
CA GLY A 38 0.76 -23.34 -0.31
C GLY A 38 1.84 -22.26 -0.35
N GLY A 39 3.05 -22.64 -0.76
CA GLY A 39 4.16 -21.70 -0.92
C GLY A 39 5.38 -22.00 -0.06
N GLU A 40 5.35 -23.04 0.77
CA GLU A 40 6.43 -23.40 1.71
C GLU A 40 7.76 -23.66 0.99
N ASN A 41 7.71 -24.43 -0.12
CA ASN A 41 8.89 -24.71 -0.93
C ASN A 41 9.44 -23.45 -1.61
N GLU A 42 8.55 -22.54 -2.02
CA GLU A 42 8.91 -21.27 -2.60
C GLU A 42 9.58 -20.38 -1.54
N LEU A 43 8.97 -20.27 -0.35
CA LEU A 43 9.51 -19.52 0.77
C LEU A 43 10.91 -19.99 1.14
N TYR A 44 11.11 -21.30 1.31
CA TYR A 44 12.43 -21.87 1.63
C TYR A 44 13.51 -21.47 0.61
N LYS A 45 13.21 -21.53 -0.69
CA LYS A 45 14.16 -21.13 -1.74
C LYS A 45 14.47 -19.63 -1.66
N ILE A 46 13.46 -18.79 -1.39
CA ILE A 46 13.64 -17.36 -1.28
C ILE A 46 14.47 -17.00 -0.05
N GLU A 47 14.26 -17.65 1.09
CA GLU A 47 15.06 -17.46 2.30
C GLU A 47 16.54 -17.82 2.08
N LEU A 48 16.82 -18.88 1.31
CA LEU A 48 18.19 -19.21 0.91
C LEU A 48 18.81 -18.11 0.05
N LEU A 49 18.07 -17.54 -0.90
CA LEU A 49 18.53 -16.43 -1.73
C LEU A 49 18.77 -15.17 -0.87
N MET A 50 17.87 -14.85 0.06
CA MET A 50 18.03 -13.73 0.98
C MET A 50 19.32 -13.89 1.83
N LYS A 51 19.56 -15.10 2.34
CA LYS A 51 20.75 -15.41 3.11
C LYS A 51 22.04 -15.27 2.28
N GLN A 52 22.03 -15.73 1.02
CA GLN A 52 23.16 -15.58 0.12
C GLN A 52 23.41 -14.12 -0.27
N ALA A 53 22.34 -13.36 -0.52
CA ALA A 53 22.43 -11.94 -0.85
C ALA A 53 22.66 -11.03 0.38
N LYS A 54 22.62 -11.59 1.60
CA LYS A 54 22.73 -10.88 2.88
C LYS A 54 21.69 -9.75 2.99
N ILE A 55 20.46 -10.03 2.59
CA ILE A 55 19.34 -9.09 2.67
C ILE A 55 18.28 -9.60 3.64
N THR A 56 17.53 -8.66 4.18
CA THR A 56 16.44 -8.88 5.13
C THR A 56 15.21 -8.09 4.70
N PRO A 57 14.02 -8.35 5.21
CA PRO A 57 12.85 -7.51 4.98
C PRO A 57 13.07 -6.04 5.38
N ALA A 58 13.96 -5.76 6.34
CA ALA A 58 14.28 -4.41 6.80
C ALA A 58 15.06 -3.57 5.77
N ASP A 59 15.69 -4.20 4.77
CA ASP A 59 16.35 -3.49 3.68
C ASP A 59 15.34 -2.75 2.78
N ARG A 60 14.05 -3.12 2.86
CA ARG A 60 12.95 -2.38 2.24
C ARG A 60 12.44 -1.34 3.24
N LYS A 61 12.84 -0.08 3.08
CA LYS A 61 12.58 1.03 4.04
C LYS A 61 11.10 1.19 4.42
N VAL A 62 10.19 1.01 3.46
CA VAL A 62 8.75 1.12 3.71
C VAL A 62 8.22 0.04 4.66
N THR A 63 8.87 -1.12 4.72
CA THR A 63 8.54 -2.18 5.69
C THR A 63 8.80 -1.69 7.10
N VAL A 64 10.00 -1.16 7.35
CA VAL A 64 10.38 -0.62 8.67
C VAL A 64 9.44 0.51 9.07
N ALA A 65 9.20 1.47 8.16
CA ALA A 65 8.35 2.62 8.43
C ALA A 65 6.89 2.23 8.76
N ALA A 66 6.33 1.25 8.04
CA ALA A 66 4.98 0.76 8.31
C ALA A 66 4.91 0.02 9.65
N MET A 67 5.85 -0.90 9.91
CA MET A 67 5.84 -1.72 11.11
C MET A 67 6.13 -0.91 12.38
N ASP A 68 7.08 0.01 12.35
CA ASP A 68 7.35 0.92 13.47
C ASP A 68 6.11 1.74 13.83
N ARG A 69 5.39 2.22 12.82
CA ARG A 69 4.16 2.97 13.04
C ARG A 69 3.05 2.08 13.58
N ALA A 70 2.90 0.85 13.09
CA ALA A 70 1.92 -0.12 13.60
C ALA A 70 2.18 -0.47 15.06
N ASN A 71 3.44 -0.74 15.41
CA ASN A 71 3.85 -1.05 16.78
C ASN A 71 3.58 0.10 17.76
N LYS A 72 3.77 1.36 17.30
CA LYS A 72 3.52 2.55 18.11
C LYS A 72 2.03 2.83 18.32
N LEU A 73 1.20 2.53 17.32
CA LEU A 73 -0.22 2.93 17.33
C LEU A 73 -1.18 1.80 17.68
N GLY A 74 -0.76 0.54 17.57
CA GLY A 74 -1.61 -0.63 17.81
C GLY A 74 -2.72 -0.83 16.77
N VAL A 75 -2.64 -0.17 15.61
CA VAL A 75 -3.63 -0.26 14.53
C VAL A 75 -2.94 -0.51 13.19
N PRO A 76 -3.65 -1.06 12.19
CA PRO A 76 -3.08 -1.24 10.85
C PRO A 76 -2.56 0.05 10.25
N THR A 77 -1.38 -0.02 9.65
CA THR A 77 -0.67 1.10 9.03
C THR A 77 -0.16 0.74 7.66
N ALA A 78 0.23 1.74 6.90
CA ALA A 78 0.88 1.59 5.62
C ALA A 78 1.94 2.67 5.41
N ALA A 79 2.95 2.38 4.59
CA ALA A 79 3.99 3.30 4.19
C ALA A 79 4.28 3.18 2.69
N MET A 80 4.64 4.30 2.05
CA MET A 80 5.02 4.38 0.64
C MET A 80 6.23 5.28 0.49
N GLU A 81 7.21 4.85 -0.29
CA GLU A 81 8.34 5.66 -0.73
C GLU A 81 8.00 6.32 -2.07
N LEU A 82 8.01 7.64 -2.10
CA LEU A 82 7.73 8.44 -3.28
C LEU A 82 8.97 8.56 -4.18
N PRO A 83 8.84 9.04 -5.44
CA PRO A 83 9.96 9.12 -6.38
C PRO A 83 11.14 9.98 -5.91
N ASP A 84 10.92 10.91 -4.99
CA ASP A 84 11.94 11.75 -4.36
C ASP A 84 12.60 11.11 -3.13
N GLY A 85 12.24 9.87 -2.78
CA GLY A 85 12.71 9.15 -1.59
C GLY A 85 11.98 9.51 -0.30
N THR A 86 11.00 10.41 -0.34
CA THR A 86 10.17 10.75 0.83
C THR A 86 9.29 9.57 1.21
N ILE A 87 9.28 9.18 2.49
CA ILE A 87 8.40 8.12 3.00
C ILE A 87 7.15 8.75 3.62
N VAL A 88 6.01 8.46 3.00
CA VAL A 88 4.68 8.83 3.50
C VAL A 88 4.09 7.66 4.25
N THR A 89 3.41 7.93 5.35
CA THR A 89 2.77 6.89 6.17
C THR A 89 1.29 7.20 6.42
N SER A 90 0.54 6.16 6.75
CA SER A 90 -0.86 6.28 7.14
C SER A 90 -1.23 5.30 8.25
N LYS A 91 -2.44 5.43 8.76
CA LYS A 91 -3.07 4.46 9.67
C LYS A 91 -4.53 4.27 9.28
N THR A 92 -5.10 3.17 9.71
CA THR A 92 -6.55 2.94 9.65
C THR A 92 -7.29 3.95 10.53
N SER A 93 -8.42 4.42 10.05
CA SER A 93 -9.37 5.28 10.76
C SER A 93 -10.79 4.72 10.63
N ASP A 94 -11.77 5.38 11.21
CA ASP A 94 -13.18 4.99 11.07
C ASP A 94 -13.73 5.19 9.65
N LEU A 95 -13.10 6.10 8.89
CA LEU A 95 -13.51 6.43 7.54
C LEU A 95 -12.79 5.59 6.48
N LEU A 96 -11.49 5.36 6.65
CA LEU A 96 -10.61 4.82 5.62
C LEU A 96 -9.75 3.68 6.16
N GLY A 97 -9.53 2.64 5.34
CA GLY A 97 -8.45 1.69 5.57
C GLY A 97 -7.06 2.34 5.40
N ALA A 98 -6.03 1.71 5.97
CA ALA A 98 -4.67 2.25 5.93
C ALA A 98 -4.15 2.49 4.50
N SER A 99 -4.43 1.57 3.57
CA SER A 99 -4.05 1.68 2.16
C SER A 99 -4.72 2.86 1.45
N ALA A 100 -6.03 3.05 1.68
CA ALA A 100 -6.80 4.15 1.12
C ALA A 100 -6.34 5.52 1.67
N ALA A 101 -6.09 5.59 2.98
CA ALA A 101 -5.55 6.79 3.62
C ALA A 101 -4.13 7.11 3.11
N LEU A 102 -3.29 6.08 2.90
CA LEU A 102 -1.94 6.25 2.34
C LEU A 102 -1.98 6.82 0.94
N LEU A 103 -2.87 6.32 0.10
CA LEU A 103 -3.04 6.80 -1.27
C LEU A 103 -3.34 8.30 -1.30
N LEU A 104 -4.29 8.76 -0.48
CA LEU A 104 -4.60 10.19 -0.39
C LEU A 104 -3.41 11.01 0.16
N ASN A 105 -2.70 10.51 1.16
CA ASN A 105 -1.52 11.18 1.72
C ASN A 105 -0.39 11.27 0.69
N ALA A 106 -0.14 10.21 -0.09
CA ALA A 106 0.85 10.20 -1.15
C ALA A 106 0.50 11.23 -2.25
N LEU A 107 -0.76 11.28 -2.69
CA LEU A 107 -1.20 12.25 -3.69
C LEU A 107 -1.08 13.69 -3.17
N LYS A 108 -1.40 13.95 -1.90
CA LYS A 108 -1.19 15.27 -1.27
C LYS A 108 0.28 15.66 -1.27
N GLN A 109 1.15 14.77 -0.84
CA GLN A 109 2.59 15.03 -0.79
C GLN A 109 3.15 15.31 -2.18
N LEU A 110 2.78 14.52 -3.19
CA LEU A 110 3.20 14.71 -4.58
C LEU A 110 2.69 16.01 -5.20
N ALA A 111 1.51 16.48 -4.77
CA ALA A 111 0.91 17.73 -5.20
C ALA A 111 1.32 18.94 -4.35
N GLN A 112 2.16 18.74 -3.32
CA GLN A 112 2.54 19.78 -2.34
C GLN A 112 1.33 20.45 -1.66
N ILE A 113 0.28 19.66 -1.40
CA ILE A 113 -0.91 20.11 -0.69
C ILE A 113 -0.70 19.91 0.81
N ASP A 114 -1.13 20.91 1.59
CA ASP A 114 -1.06 20.87 3.05
C ASP A 114 -1.66 19.57 3.61
N HIS A 115 -0.96 18.99 4.58
CA HIS A 115 -1.36 17.73 5.21
C HIS A 115 -2.75 17.80 5.85
N ASP A 116 -3.11 18.93 6.43
CA ASP A 116 -4.40 19.11 7.11
C ASP A 116 -5.58 19.30 6.15
N ARG A 117 -5.29 19.59 4.87
CA ARG A 117 -6.34 19.69 3.85
C ARG A 117 -6.95 18.33 3.55
N LYS A 118 -8.26 18.21 3.73
CA LYS A 118 -9.03 17.04 3.33
C LYS A 118 -9.32 17.10 1.83
N LEU A 119 -8.91 16.06 1.08
CA LEU A 119 -9.20 15.94 -0.36
C LEU A 119 -10.63 15.47 -0.61
N ILE A 120 -11.19 14.73 0.34
CA ILE A 120 -12.56 14.22 0.31
C ILE A 120 -13.15 14.57 1.66
N SER A 121 -14.28 15.24 1.67
CA SER A 121 -14.95 15.60 2.92
C SER A 121 -15.70 14.42 3.53
N PRO A 122 -15.92 14.40 4.86
CA PRO A 122 -16.73 13.37 5.53
C PRO A 122 -18.12 13.25 4.92
N GLU A 123 -18.74 14.35 4.50
CA GLU A 123 -20.05 14.40 3.89
C GLU A 123 -20.15 13.63 2.58
N VAL A 124 -19.02 13.42 1.88
CA VAL A 124 -18.93 12.56 0.68
C VAL A 124 -18.69 11.10 1.08
N ILE A 125 -17.93 10.85 2.14
CA ILE A 125 -17.55 9.50 2.60
C ILE A 125 -18.73 8.79 3.29
N GLU A 126 -19.42 9.47 4.19
CA GLU A 126 -20.50 8.89 4.99
C GLU A 126 -21.64 8.26 4.17
N PRO A 127 -22.15 8.87 3.08
CA PRO A 127 -23.13 8.22 2.22
C PRO A 127 -22.64 6.93 1.58
N ILE A 128 -21.35 6.84 1.22
CA ILE A 128 -20.73 5.63 0.66
C ILE A 128 -20.66 4.53 1.74
N GLN A 129 -20.28 4.88 2.96
CA GLN A 129 -20.29 3.95 4.10
C GLN A 129 -21.70 3.43 4.38
N LYS A 130 -22.70 4.30 4.36
CA LYS A 130 -24.11 3.93 4.55
C LYS A 130 -24.62 3.01 3.44
N LEU A 131 -24.22 3.26 2.19
CA LEU A 131 -24.52 2.37 1.06
C LEU A 131 -23.91 0.98 1.30
N LYS A 132 -22.60 0.93 1.67
CA LYS A 132 -21.89 -0.33 1.91
C LYS A 132 -22.54 -1.17 2.99
N THR A 133 -22.79 -0.57 4.14
CA THR A 133 -23.26 -1.31 5.33
C THR A 133 -24.76 -1.52 5.32
N GLY A 134 -25.54 -0.52 4.91
CA GLY A 134 -26.99 -0.55 4.98
C GLY A 134 -27.66 -1.29 3.81
N TYR A 135 -27.09 -1.21 2.61
CA TYR A 135 -27.73 -1.76 1.41
C TYR A 135 -26.94 -2.94 0.81
N LEU A 136 -25.60 -2.93 0.87
CA LEU A 136 -24.77 -3.98 0.28
C LEU A 136 -24.33 -5.04 1.31
N GLY A 137 -24.68 -4.88 2.59
CA GLY A 137 -24.43 -5.86 3.65
C GLY A 137 -22.95 -6.01 4.03
N ALA A 138 -22.09 -5.05 3.70
CA ALA A 138 -20.69 -5.06 4.12
C ALA A 138 -20.58 -4.85 5.64
N LYS A 139 -19.75 -5.67 6.31
CA LYS A 139 -19.52 -5.54 7.75
C LYS A 139 -18.54 -4.40 8.08
N ASN A 140 -17.63 -4.07 7.15
CA ASN A 140 -16.63 -3.03 7.33
C ASN A 140 -17.08 -1.74 6.63
N PRO A 141 -17.33 -0.63 7.36
CA PRO A 141 -17.75 0.63 6.76
C PRO A 141 -16.61 1.36 6.05
N ARG A 142 -15.34 1.09 6.39
CA ARG A 142 -14.19 1.82 5.85
C ARG A 142 -14.11 1.69 4.34
N LEU A 143 -13.76 2.79 3.67
CA LEU A 143 -13.60 2.79 2.23
C LEU A 143 -12.32 2.06 1.82
N HIS A 144 -12.44 1.27 0.79
CA HIS A 144 -11.34 0.66 0.04
C HIS A 144 -10.68 1.66 -0.92
N THR A 145 -9.54 1.28 -1.49
CA THR A 145 -8.78 2.15 -2.40
C THR A 145 -9.56 2.56 -3.65
N ASP A 146 -10.31 1.66 -4.25
CA ASP A 146 -11.15 1.94 -5.42
C ASP A 146 -12.31 2.90 -5.10
N GLU A 147 -12.98 2.70 -3.96
CA GLU A 147 -14.06 3.59 -3.49
C GLU A 147 -13.54 5.00 -3.21
N VAL A 148 -12.35 5.12 -2.62
CA VAL A 148 -11.68 6.40 -2.38
C VAL A 148 -11.31 7.08 -3.69
N LEU A 149 -10.84 6.35 -4.70
CA LEU A 149 -10.52 6.91 -6.01
C LEU A 149 -11.76 7.42 -6.73
N ILE A 150 -12.90 6.70 -6.62
CA ILE A 150 -14.19 7.15 -7.17
C ILE A 150 -14.62 8.44 -6.44
N ALA A 151 -14.60 8.45 -5.11
CA ALA A 151 -14.95 9.62 -4.32
C ALA A 151 -14.07 10.85 -4.64
N LEU A 152 -12.74 10.62 -4.80
CA LEU A 152 -11.79 11.66 -5.20
C LEU A 152 -12.11 12.19 -6.61
N SER A 153 -12.42 11.30 -7.55
CA SER A 153 -12.76 11.66 -8.93
C SER A 153 -14.02 12.53 -9.00
N VAL A 154 -15.05 12.20 -8.21
CA VAL A 154 -16.26 13.00 -8.10
C VAL A 154 -15.98 14.37 -7.48
N THR A 155 -15.18 14.41 -6.41
CA THR A 155 -14.78 15.66 -5.75
C THR A 155 -13.96 16.54 -6.68
N ALA A 156 -13.04 15.96 -7.45
CA ALA A 156 -12.17 16.67 -8.40
C ALA A 156 -12.94 17.38 -9.54
N ALA A 157 -14.20 16.99 -9.78
CA ALA A 157 -15.06 17.68 -10.76
C ALA A 157 -15.38 19.12 -10.35
N SER A 158 -15.37 19.43 -9.05
CA SER A 158 -15.72 20.76 -8.50
C SER A 158 -14.64 21.38 -7.60
N ASP A 159 -13.69 20.60 -7.08
CA ASP A 159 -12.59 21.08 -6.24
C ASP A 159 -11.25 21.02 -7.01
N PRO A 160 -10.68 22.19 -7.34
CA PRO A 160 -9.38 22.27 -8.05
C PRO A 160 -8.22 21.62 -7.28
N ILE A 161 -8.27 21.58 -5.93
CA ILE A 161 -7.23 20.97 -5.10
C ILE A 161 -7.31 19.45 -5.20
N ALA A 162 -8.51 18.88 -5.13
CA ALA A 162 -8.73 17.46 -5.35
C ALA A 162 -8.29 17.05 -6.78
N LYS A 163 -8.57 17.90 -7.78
CA LYS A 163 -8.11 17.69 -9.16
C LYS A 163 -6.59 17.67 -9.25
N LEU A 164 -5.91 18.65 -8.64
CA LEU A 164 -4.44 18.72 -8.61
C LEU A 164 -3.82 17.46 -7.97
N ALA A 165 -4.41 16.96 -6.88
CA ALA A 165 -3.99 15.71 -6.26
C ALA A 165 -4.20 14.52 -7.21
N MET A 166 -5.35 14.43 -7.86
CA MET A 166 -5.67 13.34 -8.79
C MET A 166 -4.72 13.28 -9.99
N GLU A 167 -4.26 14.43 -10.48
CA GLU A 167 -3.28 14.54 -11.58
C GLU A 167 -1.90 13.95 -11.23
N GLN A 168 -1.64 13.71 -9.92
CA GLN A 168 -0.38 13.07 -9.49
C GLN A 168 -0.40 11.53 -9.58
N MET A 169 -1.53 10.90 -9.86
CA MET A 169 -1.64 9.42 -9.89
C MET A 169 -0.58 8.72 -10.76
N PRO A 170 -0.19 9.21 -11.93
CA PRO A 170 0.86 8.56 -12.73
C PRO A 170 2.20 8.45 -12.02
N LYS A 171 2.50 9.32 -11.05
CA LYS A 171 3.75 9.31 -10.28
C LYS A 171 3.80 8.21 -9.22
N LEU A 172 2.68 7.52 -8.96
CA LEU A 172 2.64 6.37 -8.04
C LEU A 172 3.24 5.10 -8.67
N SER A 173 3.37 5.07 -9.99
CA SER A 173 3.95 3.92 -10.68
C SER A 173 5.42 3.73 -10.28
N GLY A 174 5.76 2.51 -9.87
CA GLY A 174 7.09 2.15 -9.38
C GLY A 174 7.35 2.50 -7.90
N CYS A 175 6.45 3.24 -7.23
CA CYS A 175 6.58 3.51 -5.80
C CYS A 175 6.49 2.21 -4.98
N GLN A 176 7.41 2.04 -4.04
CA GLN A 176 7.37 0.93 -3.10
C GLN A 176 6.35 1.22 -1.99
N MET A 177 5.53 0.22 -1.68
CA MET A 177 4.53 0.30 -0.61
C MET A 177 4.57 -0.94 0.27
N HIS A 178 4.38 -0.75 1.58
CA HIS A 178 4.20 -1.84 2.52
C HIS A 178 3.03 -1.57 3.47
N THR A 179 2.30 -2.64 3.82
CA THR A 179 1.20 -2.58 4.79
C THR A 179 1.42 -3.58 5.93
N SER A 180 1.10 -3.18 7.15
CA SER A 180 1.26 -4.02 8.35
C SER A 180 0.23 -5.14 8.48
N VAL A 181 -0.70 -5.26 7.53
CA VAL A 181 -1.70 -6.34 7.45
C VAL A 181 -1.94 -6.71 6.00
N MET A 182 -2.47 -7.91 5.77
CA MET A 182 -2.90 -8.34 4.44
C MET A 182 -4.02 -7.41 3.93
N LEU A 183 -3.91 -7.04 2.66
CA LEU A 183 -4.94 -6.28 1.98
C LEU A 183 -6.03 -7.17 1.37
N SER A 184 -7.20 -6.58 1.19
CA SER A 184 -8.25 -7.18 0.37
C SER A 184 -7.78 -7.34 -1.08
N ASP A 185 -8.41 -8.25 -1.82
CA ASP A 185 -8.11 -8.43 -3.24
C ASP A 185 -8.43 -7.17 -4.06
N VAL A 186 -9.45 -6.41 -3.64
CA VAL A 186 -9.83 -5.14 -4.28
C VAL A 186 -8.71 -4.12 -4.12
N ASP A 187 -8.23 -3.89 -2.89
CA ASP A 187 -7.14 -2.95 -2.61
C ASP A 187 -5.86 -3.36 -3.35
N SER A 188 -5.50 -4.65 -3.28
CA SER A 188 -4.31 -5.19 -3.94
C SER A 188 -4.36 -5.03 -5.46
N LYS A 189 -5.50 -5.30 -6.08
CA LYS A 189 -5.70 -5.13 -7.53
C LYS A 189 -5.64 -3.66 -7.95
N THR A 190 -6.26 -2.78 -7.18
CA THR A 190 -6.28 -1.34 -7.46
C THR A 190 -4.88 -0.74 -7.39
N LEU A 191 -4.13 -1.02 -6.32
CA LEU A 191 -2.75 -0.55 -6.17
C LEU A 191 -1.82 -1.09 -7.26
N LYS A 192 -1.94 -2.37 -7.62
CA LYS A 192 -1.18 -2.95 -8.73
C LYS A 192 -1.50 -2.31 -10.09
N ARG A 193 -2.77 -1.94 -10.34
CA ARG A 193 -3.17 -1.21 -11.57
C ARG A 193 -2.58 0.20 -11.63
N LEU A 194 -2.35 0.82 -10.47
CA LEU A 194 -1.62 2.09 -10.37
C LEU A 194 -0.10 1.92 -10.52
N GLY A 195 0.40 0.70 -10.71
CA GLY A 195 1.81 0.41 -10.86
C GLY A 195 2.60 0.41 -9.56
N VAL A 196 1.92 0.38 -8.40
CA VAL A 196 2.56 0.36 -7.08
C VAL A 196 3.19 -1.00 -6.82
N ASP A 197 4.47 -0.99 -6.38
CA ASP A 197 5.18 -2.19 -5.93
C ASP A 197 4.80 -2.49 -4.47
N LEU A 198 3.78 -3.35 -4.32
CA LEU A 198 3.11 -3.63 -3.06
C LEU A 198 3.67 -4.87 -2.35
N THR A 199 3.93 -4.74 -1.06
CA THR A 199 4.13 -5.84 -0.11
C THR A 199 3.23 -5.66 1.10
N CYS A 200 2.91 -6.76 1.81
CA CYS A 200 2.14 -6.71 3.05
C CYS A 200 2.57 -7.81 4.02
N GLU A 201 2.44 -7.55 5.31
CA GLU A 201 2.61 -8.57 6.34
C GLU A 201 1.56 -9.68 6.20
N PRO A 202 1.90 -10.95 6.51
CA PRO A 202 1.00 -12.08 6.41
C PRO A 202 0.02 -12.16 7.61
N VAL A 203 -0.47 -11.03 8.05
CA VAL A 203 -1.36 -10.90 9.20
C VAL A 203 -2.72 -10.39 8.73
N ARG A 204 -3.79 -11.12 9.04
CA ARG A 204 -5.15 -10.65 8.76
C ARG A 204 -5.50 -9.51 9.73
N GLU A 205 -6.12 -8.46 9.22
CA GLU A 205 -6.73 -7.47 10.07
C GLU A 205 -7.82 -8.18 10.90
N SER A 206 -7.57 -8.37 12.21
CA SER A 206 -8.61 -8.83 13.12
C SER A 206 -9.73 -7.79 13.03
N ALA A 207 -10.95 -8.24 12.73
CA ALA A 207 -12.12 -7.39 12.89
C ALA A 207 -12.02 -6.81 14.30
N ALA A 208 -11.81 -5.50 14.40
CA ALA A 208 -11.82 -4.84 15.67
C ALA A 208 -13.11 -5.27 16.35
N LYS A 209 -12.99 -5.96 17.49
CA LYS A 209 -14.14 -6.29 18.32
C LYS A 209 -14.82 -4.98 18.66
N GLY A 210 -15.82 -4.63 17.87
CA GLY A 210 -16.83 -3.67 18.27
C GLY A 210 -17.67 -4.34 19.33
N GLU A 211 -17.20 -4.29 20.58
CA GLU A 211 -18.08 -4.34 21.73
C GLU A 211 -18.68 -2.93 21.85
N PHE A 212 -19.90 -2.81 21.40
CA PHE A 212 -20.89 -1.86 21.89
C PHE A 212 -22.23 -2.59 21.96
#